data_73564bdbfa1a23888fbcf78e477789ed
#
_entry.id   73564bdbfa1a23888fbcf78e477789ed
#
_cell.length_a   1.000
_cell.length_b   1.000
_cell.length_c   1.000
_cell.angle_alpha   90.00
_cell.angle_beta   90.00
_cell.angle_gamma   90.00
#
_symmetry.space_group_name_H-M   'P 1'
#
loop_
_entity.id
_entity.type
_entity.pdbx_description
1 polymer ?
#
loop_
_entity_poly.entity_id
_entity_poly.type
_entity_poly.pdbx_seq_one_letter_code
_entity_poly.pdbx_strand_id
1 'polypeptide(L)'
;LQTRAQKGEFMRTGLPKQKKVTDIWFDEKDPLIHIRTHNTDLKKRLAAYAEQHPDVCRQTDADPETGCMEFDIEKGRFSFRLTAPYSEERREAARRYARESNVADRLK
;
A
#
# COMPACT_ATOMS: atom_id res chain seq x y z
N LEU A 1 -16.60 2.78 -25.85
CA LEU A 1 -16.70 2.04 -24.74
C LEU A 1 -15.36 1.73 -24.11
N GLN A 2 -14.47 1.27 -24.88
CA GLN A 2 -13.18 0.96 -24.40
C GLN A 2 -12.33 2.16 -24.17
N THR A 3 -12.60 3.23 -24.85
CA THR A 3 -11.82 4.41 -24.73
C THR A 3 -11.80 4.97 -23.35
N ARG A 4 -12.90 4.83 -22.68
CA ARG A 4 -12.98 5.34 -21.34
C ARG A 4 -12.03 4.68 -20.40
N ALA A 5 -11.81 3.41 -20.60
CA ALA A 5 -10.94 2.67 -19.74
C ALA A 5 -9.49 3.05 -19.86
N GLN A 6 -9.17 3.88 -20.82
CA GLN A 6 -7.79 4.23 -21.05
C GLN A 6 -7.32 5.46 -20.38
N LYS A 7 -8.18 6.16 -19.72
CA LYS A 7 -7.80 7.41 -19.13
C LYS A 7 -7.17 7.24 -17.78
N GLY A 8 -5.90 7.00 -17.77
CA GLY A 8 -5.16 6.86 -16.56
C GLY A 8 -5.64 5.70 -15.75
N GLU A 9 -6.09 4.71 -16.44
CA GLU A 9 -6.86 3.67 -15.81
C GLU A 9 -6.07 2.47 -15.40
N PHE A 10 -4.77 2.56 -15.33
CA PHE A 10 -4.01 1.52 -14.68
C PHE A 10 -4.53 1.24 -13.32
N MET A 11 -5.14 2.24 -12.68
CA MET A 11 -5.62 2.09 -11.32
C MET A 11 -7.03 1.55 -11.25
N ARG A 12 -7.72 1.53 -12.38
CA ARG A 12 -9.08 1.05 -12.43
C ARG A 12 -9.22 0.09 -13.58
N THR A 13 -9.30 -1.17 -13.29
CA THR A 13 -9.26 -2.18 -14.31
C THR A 13 -10.54 -2.98 -14.46
N GLY A 14 -11.47 -2.81 -13.56
CA GLY A 14 -12.68 -3.61 -13.61
C GLY A 14 -12.53 -4.99 -13.03
N LEU A 15 -11.34 -5.34 -12.57
CA LEU A 15 -11.17 -6.63 -11.90
C LEU A 15 -11.91 -6.62 -10.56
N PRO A 16 -12.57 -7.72 -10.21
CA PRO A 16 -13.19 -7.81 -8.90
C PRO A 16 -12.13 -7.83 -7.81
N LYS A 17 -12.52 -7.38 -6.63
CA LYS A 17 -11.57 -7.25 -5.53
C LYS A 17 -10.84 -8.52 -5.19
N GLN A 18 -11.50 -9.66 -5.27
CA GLN A 18 -10.87 -10.93 -4.94
C GLN A 18 -9.82 -11.36 -5.96
N LYS A 19 -9.76 -10.71 -7.11
CA LYS A 19 -8.73 -10.97 -8.10
C LYS A 19 -7.58 -9.99 -8.03
N LYS A 20 -7.69 -8.98 -7.19
CA LYS A 20 -6.63 -7.99 -7.04
C LYS A 20 -5.66 -8.41 -5.96
N VAL A 21 -4.76 -9.29 -6.34
CA VAL A 21 -3.81 -9.88 -5.41
C VAL A 21 -2.50 -9.11 -5.40
N THR A 22 -1.74 -9.32 -4.33
CA THR A 22 -0.42 -8.72 -4.17
C THR A 22 0.56 -9.82 -3.83
N ASP A 23 1.66 -9.88 -4.56
CA ASP A 23 2.73 -10.81 -4.32
C ASP A 23 3.99 -10.04 -3.95
N ILE A 24 4.67 -10.49 -2.92
CA ILE A 24 5.91 -9.87 -2.46
C ILE A 24 6.91 -11.00 -2.27
N TRP A 25 8.08 -10.87 -2.88
CA TRP A 25 9.08 -11.92 -2.76
C TRP A 25 10.49 -11.37 -2.73
N PHE A 26 11.35 -12.07 -2.03
CA PHE A 26 12.77 -11.79 -1.93
C PHE A 26 13.43 -12.96 -1.19
N ASP A 27 14.72 -13.10 -1.35
CA ASP A 27 15.46 -14.05 -0.53
C ASP A 27 16.42 -13.27 0.37
N GLU A 28 17.16 -13.99 1.22
CA GLU A 28 18.02 -13.33 2.20
C GLU A 28 19.20 -12.59 1.60
N LYS A 29 19.60 -12.95 0.41
CA LYS A 29 20.71 -12.30 -0.28
C LYS A 29 20.27 -11.13 -1.14
N ASP A 30 19.01 -11.09 -1.51
CA ASP A 30 18.49 -10.08 -2.43
C ASP A 30 18.47 -8.72 -1.74
N PRO A 31 19.14 -7.72 -2.28
CA PRO A 31 19.08 -6.38 -1.69
C PRO A 31 17.75 -5.67 -1.94
N LEU A 32 16.94 -6.23 -2.81
CA LEU A 32 15.66 -5.63 -3.17
C LEU A 32 14.50 -6.52 -2.77
N ILE A 33 13.37 -5.89 -2.54
CA ILE A 33 12.11 -6.57 -2.37
C ILE A 33 11.32 -6.36 -3.64
N HIS A 34 10.77 -7.43 -4.17
CA HIS A 34 9.99 -7.39 -5.41
C HIS A 34 8.52 -7.43 -5.07
N ILE A 35 7.77 -6.48 -5.61
CA ILE A 35 6.35 -6.35 -5.32
C ILE A 35 5.57 -6.34 -6.62
N ARG A 36 4.60 -7.23 -6.73
CA ARG A 36 3.70 -7.26 -7.87
C ARG A 36 2.30 -7.11 -7.33
N THR A 37 1.58 -6.11 -7.75
CA THR A 37 0.29 -5.85 -7.12
C THR A 37 -0.76 -5.31 -8.08
N HIS A 38 -1.99 -5.73 -7.83
CA HIS A 38 -3.16 -5.17 -8.47
C HIS A 38 -3.87 -4.19 -7.55
N ASN A 39 -3.40 -4.06 -6.31
CA ASN A 39 -4.05 -3.22 -5.30
C ASN A 39 -3.93 -1.75 -5.68
N THR A 40 -5.07 -1.09 -5.82
CA THR A 40 -5.10 0.29 -6.30
C THR A 40 -4.36 1.25 -5.37
N ASP A 41 -4.59 1.14 -4.09
CA ASP A 41 -3.94 2.02 -3.14
C ASP A 41 -2.43 1.79 -3.09
N LEU A 42 -2.02 0.54 -3.04
CA LEU A 42 -0.60 0.21 -2.98
C LEU A 42 0.12 0.65 -4.24
N LYS A 43 -0.51 0.50 -5.41
CA LYS A 43 0.08 0.96 -6.65
C LYS A 43 0.34 2.46 -6.63
N LYS A 44 -0.62 3.22 -6.15
CA LYS A 44 -0.47 4.68 -6.06
C LYS A 44 0.66 5.06 -5.12
N ARG A 45 0.72 4.40 -4.00
CA ARG A 45 1.75 4.70 -2.99
C ARG A 45 3.14 4.34 -3.50
N LEU A 46 3.28 3.19 -4.13
CA LEU A 46 4.56 2.78 -4.67
C LEU A 46 5.00 3.64 -5.84
N ALA A 47 4.07 4.01 -6.71
CA ALA A 47 4.39 4.87 -7.84
C ALA A 47 4.86 6.24 -7.37
N ALA A 48 4.17 6.81 -6.39
CA ALA A 48 4.57 8.10 -5.85
C ALA A 48 5.94 8.02 -5.16
N TYR A 49 6.17 6.95 -4.44
CA TYR A 49 7.44 6.75 -3.76
C TYR A 49 8.59 6.59 -4.77
N ALA A 50 8.35 5.82 -5.83
CA ALA A 50 9.35 5.63 -6.87
C ALA A 50 9.69 6.94 -7.57
N GLU A 51 8.69 7.80 -7.74
CA GLU A 51 8.91 9.08 -8.35
C GLU A 51 9.74 10.00 -7.47
N GLN A 52 9.52 9.95 -6.16
CA GLN A 52 10.25 10.77 -5.21
C GLN A 52 11.63 10.21 -4.89
N HIS A 53 11.79 8.90 -4.94
CA HIS A 53 13.02 8.23 -4.54
C HIS A 53 13.43 7.19 -5.58
N PRO A 54 13.78 7.62 -6.80
CA PRO A 54 14.06 6.67 -7.88
C PRO A 54 15.31 5.83 -7.70
N ASP A 55 16.19 6.22 -6.79
CA ASP A 55 17.40 5.45 -6.51
C ASP A 55 17.15 4.28 -5.55
N VAL A 56 16.03 4.27 -4.84
CA VAL A 56 15.72 3.18 -3.92
C VAL A 56 14.45 2.42 -4.28
N CYS A 57 13.66 2.94 -5.20
CA CYS A 57 12.42 2.27 -5.62
C CYS A 57 12.18 2.53 -7.10
N ARG A 58 11.79 1.48 -7.81
CA ARG A 58 11.62 1.60 -9.25
C ARG A 58 10.48 0.72 -9.73
N GLN A 59 9.66 1.27 -10.59
CA GLN A 59 8.63 0.49 -11.25
C GLN A 59 9.28 -0.30 -12.36
N THR A 60 9.15 -1.62 -12.32
CA THR A 60 9.80 -2.50 -13.28
C THR A 60 8.86 -2.98 -14.39
N ASP A 61 7.56 -2.99 -14.11
CA ASP A 61 6.61 -3.44 -15.11
C ASP A 61 5.23 -2.90 -14.83
N ALA A 62 4.40 -2.87 -15.86
CA ALA A 62 3.01 -2.48 -15.73
C ALA A 62 2.23 -3.17 -16.83
N ASP A 63 1.11 -3.80 -16.47
CA ASP A 63 0.24 -4.47 -17.43
C ASP A 63 -0.99 -3.61 -17.63
N PRO A 64 -1.14 -2.96 -18.77
CA PRO A 64 -2.30 -2.09 -19.00
C PRO A 64 -3.62 -2.82 -19.05
N GLU A 65 -3.61 -4.11 -19.35
CA GLU A 65 -4.85 -4.86 -19.40
C GLU A 65 -5.43 -5.18 -18.05
N THR A 66 -4.57 -5.59 -17.11
CA THR A 66 -5.03 -5.97 -15.79
C THR A 66 -4.78 -4.89 -14.75
N GLY A 67 -3.94 -3.92 -15.08
CA GLY A 67 -3.57 -2.88 -14.14
C GLY A 67 -2.54 -3.32 -13.13
N CYS A 68 -1.98 -4.51 -13.31
CA CYS A 68 -0.94 -5.00 -12.42
C CYS A 68 0.33 -4.19 -12.60
N MET A 69 0.99 -3.86 -11.51
CA MET A 69 2.26 -3.17 -11.55
C MET A 69 3.29 -3.92 -10.72
N GLU A 70 4.55 -3.85 -11.17
CA GLU A 70 5.65 -4.45 -10.43
C GLU A 70 6.64 -3.37 -10.05
N PHE A 71 7.19 -3.52 -8.86
CA PHE A 71 8.16 -2.58 -8.32
C PHE A 71 9.28 -3.32 -7.63
N ASP A 72 10.48 -2.74 -7.70
CA ASP A 72 11.61 -3.18 -6.88
C ASP A 72 11.90 -2.07 -5.90
N ILE A 73 12.02 -2.41 -4.64
CA ILE A 73 12.32 -1.43 -3.61
C ILE A 73 13.45 -1.94 -2.72
N GLU A 74 14.34 -1.05 -2.34
CA GLU A 74 15.45 -1.39 -1.47
C GLU A 74 14.96 -1.97 -0.15
N LYS A 75 15.57 -3.06 0.27
CA LYS A 75 15.08 -3.85 1.39
C LYS A 75 14.91 -3.05 2.68
N GLY A 76 15.77 -2.12 2.94
CA GLY A 76 15.67 -1.30 4.14
C GLY A 76 14.57 -0.25 4.12
N ARG A 77 13.92 -0.08 2.97
CA ARG A 77 12.87 0.94 2.83
C ARG A 77 11.46 0.40 2.86
N PHE A 78 11.32 -0.91 2.92
CA PHE A 78 10.00 -1.52 2.98
C PHE A 78 10.00 -2.49 4.14
N SER A 79 9.24 -2.17 5.17
CA SER A 79 9.27 -2.99 6.37
C SER A 79 7.96 -3.74 6.57
N PHE A 80 8.11 -4.93 7.12
CA PHE A 80 6.98 -5.77 7.49
C PHE A 80 6.79 -5.62 8.98
N ARG A 81 5.63 -5.16 9.37
CA ARG A 81 5.37 -4.87 10.75
C ARG A 81 4.29 -5.78 11.29
N LEU A 82 4.63 -6.47 12.35
CA LEU A 82 3.67 -7.30 13.04
C LEU A 82 3.23 -6.55 14.28
N THR A 83 1.93 -6.53 14.51
CA THR A 83 1.38 -5.88 15.69
C THR A 83 0.61 -6.88 16.50
N ALA A 84 0.67 -6.75 17.82
CA ALA A 84 -0.10 -7.62 18.69
C ALA A 84 -1.56 -7.19 18.65
N PRO A 85 -2.48 -8.16 18.75
CA PRO A 85 -3.88 -7.79 18.82
C PRO A 85 -4.18 -7.09 20.14
N TYR A 86 -5.05 -6.11 20.10
CA TYR A 86 -5.47 -5.41 21.30
C TYR A 86 -6.47 -6.26 22.07
N SER A 87 -6.30 -6.32 23.41
CA SER A 87 -7.30 -6.92 24.26
C SER A 87 -8.50 -5.96 24.34
N GLU A 88 -9.63 -6.47 24.85
CA GLU A 88 -10.81 -5.65 25.05
C GLU A 88 -10.53 -4.48 25.97
N GLU A 89 -9.77 -4.74 27.01
CA GLU A 89 -9.42 -3.71 27.97
C GLU A 89 -8.61 -2.60 27.31
N ARG A 90 -7.69 -2.97 26.47
CA ARG A 90 -6.86 -1.99 25.75
C ARG A 90 -7.67 -1.15 24.79
N ARG A 91 -8.61 -1.79 24.11
CA ARG A 91 -9.49 -1.07 23.18
C ARG A 91 -10.35 -0.06 23.93
N GLU A 92 -10.85 -0.48 25.08
CA GLU A 92 -11.66 0.37 25.93
C GLU A 92 -10.85 1.58 26.39
N ALA A 93 -9.64 1.34 26.86
CA ALA A 93 -8.77 2.42 27.33
C ALA A 93 -8.44 3.40 26.21
N ALA A 94 -8.19 2.89 25.02
CA ALA A 94 -7.87 3.75 23.87
C ALA A 94 -9.07 4.62 23.49
N ARG A 95 -10.26 4.04 23.51
CA ARG A 95 -11.47 4.80 23.20
C ARG A 95 -11.74 5.88 24.24
N ARG A 96 -11.53 5.54 25.49
CA ARG A 96 -11.71 6.50 26.59
C ARG A 96 -10.74 7.65 26.48
N TYR A 97 -9.49 7.32 26.23
CA TYR A 97 -8.45 8.34 26.07
C TYR A 97 -8.80 9.31 24.93
N ALA A 98 -9.25 8.79 23.81
CA ALA A 98 -9.60 9.62 22.67
C ALA A 98 -10.75 10.57 23.00
N ARG A 99 -11.74 10.08 23.74
CA ARG A 99 -12.86 10.92 24.13
C ARG A 99 -12.44 12.02 25.08
N GLU A 100 -11.59 11.70 26.04
CA GLU A 100 -11.11 12.68 26.99
C GLU A 100 -10.28 13.75 26.32
N SER A 101 -9.45 13.35 25.37
CA SER A 101 -8.65 14.31 24.61
C SER A 101 -9.53 15.25 23.81
N ASN A 102 -10.57 14.73 23.18
CA ASN A 102 -11.46 15.56 22.41
C ASN A 102 -12.21 16.57 23.28
N VAL A 103 -12.63 16.14 24.45
CA VAL A 103 -13.32 17.03 25.38
C VAL A 103 -12.37 18.13 25.85
N ALA A 104 -11.13 17.77 26.15
CA ALA A 104 -10.15 18.75 26.58
C ALA A 104 -9.90 19.80 25.49
N ASP A 105 -9.83 19.37 24.26
CA ASP A 105 -9.64 20.28 23.14
C ASP A 105 -10.79 21.25 22.99
N ARG A 106 -12.00 20.78 23.20
CA ARG A 106 -13.16 21.65 23.10
C ARG A 106 -13.20 22.72 24.18
N LEU A 107 -12.68 22.38 25.33
CA LEU A 107 -12.68 23.32 26.44
C LEU A 107 -11.63 24.41 26.32
N LYS A 108 -10.72 24.21 25.41
CA LYS A 108 -9.73 25.23 25.12
C LYS A 108 -10.24 26.23 24.11
#